data_94fbc117f4ff41db74e82eefc979a2b8
#
_entry.id   94fbc117f4ff41db74e82eefc979a2b8
#
_cell.length_a   1.000
_cell.length_b   1.000
_cell.length_c   1.000
_cell.angle_alpha   90.00
_cell.angle_beta   90.00
_cell.angle_gamma   90.00
#
_symmetry.space_group_name_H-M   'P 1'
#
loop_
_entity.id
_entity.type
_entity.pdbx_description
1 polymer ?
#
loop_
_entity_poly.entity_id
_entity_poly.type
_entity_poly.pdbx_seq_one_letter_code
_entity_poly.pdbx_strand_id
1 'polypeptide(L)'
;MKPEVLVADFSQVYAEEDFFSFLAGKGVPFHRVRMDDLEGTSCYCDPDAEREIRRRLAPFQACRIRWIDSGDYHYVSKILADFIREPFTLVLVDNHPDDQDPVFGGVLSCGSWVRAMREGNPFLEEVWTLGPDRRIRNAAGTVDRELEEGIDDLVAALRGHRVYLSVDKDVLRQADARTDWSQGTYSLAQLEGWLERLLDGSEIVAVDLCGELTLSKGATPEDLRINGNTNKELQDLILDRWT
;
A
#
# COMPACT_ATOMS: atom_id res chain seq x y z
N MET A 1 10.94 -21.19 -0.93
CA MET A 1 9.74 -21.19 -0.07
C MET A 1 8.92 -20.00 -0.51
N LYS A 2 7.59 -20.10 -0.67
CA LYS A 2 6.78 -18.93 -1.03
C LYS A 2 6.86 -17.91 0.10
N PRO A 3 6.85 -16.58 -0.23
CA PRO A 3 6.80 -15.55 0.80
C PRO A 3 5.51 -15.62 1.60
N GLU A 4 5.58 -15.24 2.86
CA GLU A 4 4.40 -15.13 3.72
C GLU A 4 3.70 -13.80 3.48
N VAL A 5 2.37 -13.84 3.46
CA VAL A 5 1.51 -12.66 3.27
C VAL A 5 0.90 -12.25 4.61
N LEU A 6 0.99 -10.97 4.93
CA LEU A 6 0.29 -10.36 6.06
C LEU A 6 -0.97 -9.66 5.53
N VAL A 7 -2.10 -9.86 6.20
CA VAL A 7 -3.35 -9.14 5.94
C VAL A 7 -3.77 -8.44 7.24
N ALA A 8 -3.67 -7.11 7.27
CA ALA A 8 -4.21 -6.26 8.33
C ALA A 8 -5.68 -5.97 7.99
N ASP A 9 -6.59 -6.63 8.70
CA ASP A 9 -7.99 -6.75 8.33
C ASP A 9 -8.89 -5.98 9.29
N PHE A 10 -9.32 -4.78 8.88
CA PHE A 10 -10.16 -3.87 9.66
C PHE A 10 -11.65 -4.04 9.35
N SER A 11 -12.00 -4.22 8.08
CA SER A 11 -13.40 -4.25 7.61
C SER A 11 -13.93 -5.65 7.30
N GLN A 12 -13.05 -6.64 7.26
CA GLN A 12 -13.30 -8.02 6.84
C GLN A 12 -13.62 -8.16 5.33
N VAL A 13 -13.36 -7.13 4.53
CA VAL A 13 -13.69 -7.10 3.09
C VAL A 13 -13.01 -8.24 2.31
N TYR A 14 -11.76 -8.59 2.64
CA TYR A 14 -11.03 -9.67 1.97
C TYR A 14 -11.67 -11.06 2.10
N ALA A 15 -12.48 -11.28 3.15
CA ALA A 15 -13.24 -12.51 3.30
C ALA A 15 -14.42 -12.55 2.30
N GLU A 16 -15.06 -11.43 2.06
CA GLU A 16 -16.17 -11.29 1.11
C GLU A 16 -15.69 -11.34 -0.35
N GLU A 17 -14.43 -11.01 -0.60
CA GLU A 17 -13.77 -11.07 -1.91
C GLU A 17 -13.15 -12.43 -2.24
N ASP A 18 -13.32 -13.41 -1.36
CA ASP A 18 -12.76 -14.77 -1.47
C ASP A 18 -11.21 -14.78 -1.56
N PHE A 19 -10.56 -13.73 -1.05
CA PHE A 19 -9.12 -13.58 -1.13
C PHE A 19 -8.35 -14.59 -0.29
N PHE A 20 -8.86 -14.93 0.89
CA PHE A 20 -8.23 -15.96 1.75
C PHE A 20 -8.29 -17.35 1.12
N SER A 21 -9.41 -17.69 0.45
CA SER A 21 -9.55 -18.96 -0.28
C SER A 21 -8.58 -19.01 -1.46
N PHE A 22 -8.39 -17.88 -2.14
CA PHE A 22 -7.40 -17.77 -3.21
C PHE A 22 -5.96 -18.00 -2.71
N LEU A 23 -5.54 -17.35 -1.62
CA LEU A 23 -4.20 -17.54 -1.04
C LEU A 23 -3.99 -19.01 -0.62
N ALA A 24 -4.98 -19.61 0.06
CA ALA A 24 -4.94 -21.01 0.46
C ALA A 24 -4.87 -21.95 -0.75
N GLY A 25 -5.67 -21.72 -1.79
CA GLY A 25 -5.66 -22.49 -3.03
C GLY A 25 -4.34 -22.45 -3.79
N LYS A 26 -3.62 -21.33 -3.71
CA LYS A 26 -2.26 -21.16 -4.24
C LYS A 26 -1.18 -21.75 -3.33
N GLY A 27 -1.53 -22.22 -2.13
CA GLY A 27 -0.58 -22.68 -1.12
C GLY A 27 0.38 -21.57 -0.65
N VAL A 28 -0.12 -20.34 -0.56
CA VAL A 28 0.60 -19.19 -0.02
C VAL A 28 0.34 -19.12 1.47
N PRO A 29 1.36 -19.17 2.33
CA PRO A 29 1.16 -18.98 3.76
C PRO A 29 0.75 -17.53 4.04
N PHE A 30 -0.26 -17.33 4.88
CA PHE A 30 -0.72 -15.99 5.22
C PHE A 30 -1.14 -15.87 6.69
N HIS A 31 -1.07 -14.64 7.19
CA HIS A 31 -1.45 -14.24 8.55
C HIS A 31 -2.54 -13.18 8.47
N ARG A 32 -3.76 -13.52 8.85
CA ARG A 32 -4.86 -12.57 9.00
C ARG A 32 -4.82 -11.98 10.41
N VAL A 33 -4.50 -10.69 10.50
CA VAL A 33 -4.48 -9.95 11.76
C VAL A 33 -5.73 -9.09 11.84
N ARG A 34 -6.71 -9.52 12.63
CA ARG A 34 -7.98 -8.81 12.80
C ARG A 34 -7.79 -7.53 13.60
N MET A 35 -8.41 -6.45 13.11
CA MET A 35 -8.39 -5.11 13.69
C MET A 35 -9.80 -4.51 13.82
N ASP A 36 -10.84 -5.29 13.49
CA ASP A 36 -12.25 -4.86 13.45
C ASP A 36 -12.86 -4.56 14.83
N ASP A 37 -12.14 -4.90 15.89
CA ASP A 37 -12.48 -4.57 17.28
C ASP A 37 -11.81 -3.27 17.78
N LEU A 38 -11.00 -2.62 16.95
CA LEU A 38 -10.31 -1.38 17.33
C LEU A 38 -11.15 -0.15 17.00
N GLU A 39 -11.28 0.74 17.97
CA GLU A 39 -11.86 2.07 17.81
C GLU A 39 -10.77 3.10 17.48
N GLY A 40 -11.15 4.26 16.94
CA GLY A 40 -10.22 5.34 16.65
C GLY A 40 -9.23 5.05 15.50
N THR A 41 -9.65 4.27 14.51
CA THR A 41 -8.79 3.80 13.41
C THR A 41 -9.19 4.30 12.03
N SER A 42 -10.44 4.74 11.80
CA SER A 42 -10.89 5.14 10.45
C SER A 42 -10.38 6.53 10.08
N CYS A 43 -9.68 6.67 8.98
CA CYS A 43 -8.99 7.86 8.46
C CYS A 43 -7.92 8.43 9.40
N TYR A 44 -8.18 8.45 10.70
CA TYR A 44 -7.30 8.94 11.75
C TYR A 44 -7.02 7.81 12.73
N CYS A 45 -5.77 7.71 13.16
CA CYS A 45 -5.33 6.69 14.10
C CYS A 45 -4.97 7.37 15.42
N ASP A 46 -5.80 7.20 16.43
CA ASP A 46 -5.46 7.74 17.73
C ASP A 46 -4.23 7.02 18.34
N PRO A 47 -3.52 7.64 19.30
CA PRO A 47 -2.27 7.06 19.83
C PRO A 47 -2.43 5.72 20.53
N ASP A 48 -3.62 5.41 21.08
CA ASP A 48 -3.88 4.13 21.72
C ASP A 48 -4.11 3.04 20.65
N ALA A 49 -4.86 3.37 19.61
CA ALA A 49 -5.06 2.53 18.45
C ALA A 49 -3.73 2.25 17.72
N GLU A 50 -2.87 3.27 17.50
CA GLU A 50 -1.56 3.08 16.88
C GLU A 50 -0.70 2.09 17.66
N ARG A 51 -0.66 2.21 19.00
CA ARG A 51 0.10 1.28 19.85
C ARG A 51 -0.43 -0.16 19.74
N GLU A 52 -1.73 -0.32 19.71
CA GLU A 52 -2.35 -1.64 19.61
C GLU A 52 -2.16 -2.26 18.22
N ILE A 53 -2.31 -1.51 17.15
CA ILE A 53 -2.01 -1.95 15.77
C ILE A 53 -0.55 -2.40 15.70
N ARG A 54 0.38 -1.58 16.15
CA ARG A 54 1.81 -1.89 16.19
C ARG A 54 2.09 -3.18 16.97
N ARG A 55 1.45 -3.36 18.12
CA ARG A 55 1.58 -4.58 18.95
C ARG A 55 1.10 -5.83 18.21
N ARG A 56 -0.05 -5.75 17.52
CA ARG A 56 -0.61 -6.88 16.77
C ARG A 56 0.22 -7.23 15.53
N LEU A 57 0.82 -6.24 14.87
CA LEU A 57 1.62 -6.45 13.67
C LEU A 57 3.07 -6.90 13.96
N ALA A 58 3.61 -6.57 15.12
CA ALA A 58 5.01 -6.86 15.47
C ALA A 58 5.45 -8.33 15.29
N PRO A 59 4.63 -9.35 15.61
CA PRO A 59 5.00 -10.75 15.35
C PRO A 59 5.20 -11.10 13.87
N PHE A 60 4.64 -10.30 12.97
CA PHE A 60 4.61 -10.53 11.52
C PHE A 60 5.48 -9.54 10.74
N GLN A 61 6.37 -8.81 11.41
CA GLN A 61 7.22 -7.80 10.77
C GLN A 61 8.13 -8.36 9.65
N ALA A 62 8.39 -9.67 9.67
CA ALA A 62 9.16 -10.35 8.63
C ALA A 62 8.36 -10.62 7.34
N CYS A 63 7.01 -10.52 7.38
CA CYS A 63 6.20 -10.61 6.19
C CYS A 63 6.45 -9.40 5.30
N ARG A 64 6.84 -9.65 4.06
CA ARG A 64 7.26 -8.61 3.12
C ARG A 64 6.17 -8.26 2.11
N ILE A 65 5.13 -9.08 1.98
CA ILE A 65 3.92 -8.81 1.18
C ILE A 65 2.78 -8.57 2.16
N ARG A 66 2.12 -7.43 2.06
CA ARG A 66 1.19 -6.94 3.08
C ARG A 66 -0.05 -6.34 2.41
N TRP A 67 -1.22 -6.76 2.87
CA TRP A 67 -2.50 -6.20 2.45
C TRP A 67 -3.10 -5.41 3.60
N ILE A 68 -3.45 -4.15 3.31
CA ILE A 68 -4.00 -3.20 4.27
C ILE A 68 -5.35 -2.78 3.70
N ASP A 69 -6.39 -3.26 4.17
CA ASP A 69 -7.79 -2.94 3.94
C ASP A 69 -8.09 -1.70 3.02
N SER A 70 -9.01 -0.82 3.40
CA SER A 70 -9.32 0.40 2.62
C SER A 70 -8.26 1.50 2.79
N GLY A 71 -8.31 2.51 1.92
CA GLY A 71 -7.45 3.69 1.99
C GLY A 71 -7.57 4.47 3.33
N ASP A 72 -8.69 4.31 4.06
CA ASP A 72 -8.83 4.86 5.43
C ASP A 72 -7.71 4.39 6.36
N TYR A 73 -7.10 3.24 6.09
CA TYR A 73 -6.06 2.62 6.90
C TYR A 73 -4.66 2.69 6.27
N HIS A 74 -4.47 3.46 5.18
CA HIS A 74 -3.17 3.56 4.50
C HIS A 74 -2.02 3.98 5.43
N TYR A 75 -2.31 4.70 6.51
CA TYR A 75 -1.31 5.04 7.53
C TYR A 75 -0.62 3.82 8.19
N VAL A 76 -1.19 2.63 8.05
CA VAL A 76 -0.56 1.37 8.54
C VAL A 76 0.76 1.11 7.83
N SER A 77 0.93 1.59 6.59
CA SER A 77 2.20 1.56 5.86
C SER A 77 3.34 2.21 6.65
N LYS A 78 3.07 3.36 7.30
CA LYS A 78 4.05 4.00 8.20
C LYS A 78 4.38 3.13 9.41
N ILE A 79 3.36 2.50 10.03
CA ILE A 79 3.57 1.62 11.19
C ILE A 79 4.42 0.40 10.80
N LEU A 80 4.17 -0.17 9.61
CA LEU A 80 4.91 -1.31 9.08
C LEU A 80 6.35 -0.93 8.67
N ALA A 81 6.53 0.25 8.06
CA ALA A 81 7.85 0.77 7.69
C ALA A 81 8.72 1.04 8.91
N ASP A 82 8.13 1.38 10.05
CA ASP A 82 8.88 1.59 11.31
C ASP A 82 9.54 0.30 11.85
N PHE A 83 9.21 -0.87 11.33
CA PHE A 83 9.94 -2.10 11.64
C PHE A 83 11.21 -2.30 10.80
N ILE A 84 11.39 -1.55 9.71
CA ILE A 84 12.60 -1.58 8.88
C ILE A 84 13.70 -0.84 9.62
N ARG A 85 14.87 -1.47 9.75
CA ARG A 85 16.02 -0.96 10.52
C ARG A 85 17.26 -0.70 9.66
N GLU A 86 17.06 -0.57 8.37
CA GLU A 86 18.10 -0.28 7.39
C GLU A 86 17.60 0.80 6.43
N PRO A 87 18.50 1.57 5.80
CA PRO A 87 18.10 2.62 4.87
C PRO A 87 17.19 2.09 3.76
N PHE A 88 16.14 2.85 3.42
CA PHE A 88 15.21 2.53 2.34
C PHE A 88 14.63 3.79 1.70
N THR A 89 14.19 3.63 0.47
CA THR A 89 13.43 4.61 -0.29
C THR A 89 11.96 4.18 -0.36
N LEU A 90 11.02 5.08 -0.05
CA LEU A 90 9.60 4.85 -0.26
C LEU A 90 9.24 5.17 -1.71
N VAL A 91 8.58 4.24 -2.38
CA VAL A 91 7.87 4.46 -3.65
C VAL A 91 6.38 4.28 -3.36
N LEU A 92 5.64 5.38 -3.41
CA LEU A 92 4.19 5.41 -3.25
C LEU A 92 3.53 5.47 -4.62
N VAL A 93 2.67 4.50 -4.93
CA VAL A 93 1.77 4.49 -6.10
C VAL A 93 0.36 4.74 -5.59
N ASP A 94 -0.20 5.93 -5.87
CA ASP A 94 -1.42 6.40 -5.24
C ASP A 94 -2.02 7.55 -6.07
N ASN A 95 -3.32 7.78 -6.01
CA ASN A 95 -3.94 8.98 -6.58
C ASN A 95 -3.74 10.23 -5.68
N HIS A 96 -3.34 10.02 -4.43
CA HIS A 96 -3.09 11.05 -3.42
C HIS A 96 -1.62 11.05 -2.99
N PRO A 97 -1.04 12.19 -2.62
CA PRO A 97 0.36 12.25 -2.17
C PRO A 97 0.56 11.82 -0.70
N ASP A 98 -0.50 11.75 0.09
CA ASP A 98 -0.52 11.40 1.52
C ASP A 98 0.51 12.15 2.41
N ASP A 99 0.96 13.32 1.92
CA ASP A 99 1.99 14.19 2.53
C ASP A 99 1.39 15.51 3.06
N GLN A 100 0.13 15.47 3.52
CA GLN A 100 -0.57 16.64 4.07
C GLN A 100 -0.02 17.00 5.46
N ASP A 101 -0.22 18.26 5.84
CA ASP A 101 0.04 18.68 7.22
C ASP A 101 -0.88 17.93 8.19
N PRO A 102 -0.34 17.34 9.27
CA PRO A 102 -1.16 16.67 10.25
C PRO A 102 -2.18 17.63 10.87
N VAL A 103 -3.42 17.18 10.98
CA VAL A 103 -4.48 17.89 11.70
C VAL A 103 -4.61 17.34 13.13
N PHE A 104 -5.41 17.99 13.96
CA PHE A 104 -5.70 17.54 15.33
C PHE A 104 -4.45 17.24 16.21
N GLY A 105 -3.46 18.15 16.19
CA GLY A 105 -2.30 18.03 17.07
C GLY A 105 -1.29 16.94 16.68
N GLY A 106 -1.27 16.54 15.42
CA GLY A 106 -0.28 15.59 14.91
C GLY A 106 -0.73 14.13 14.93
N VAL A 107 -2.04 13.89 15.03
CA VAL A 107 -2.61 12.53 14.94
C VAL A 107 -2.29 11.93 13.57
N LEU A 108 -1.81 10.70 13.55
CA LEU A 108 -1.52 9.95 12.33
C LEU A 108 -2.81 9.74 11.51
N SER A 109 -2.75 9.97 10.21
CA SER A 109 -3.90 9.80 9.31
C SER A 109 -3.52 9.23 7.95
N CYS A 110 -4.52 8.72 7.21
CA CYS A 110 -4.32 8.26 5.85
C CYS A 110 -3.73 9.33 4.93
N GLY A 111 -4.11 10.60 5.07
CA GLY A 111 -3.59 11.69 4.23
C GLY A 111 -2.28 12.33 4.72
N SER A 112 -1.72 11.91 5.87
CA SER A 112 -0.51 12.54 6.44
C SER A 112 0.61 11.56 6.79
N TRP A 113 0.44 10.28 6.49
CA TRP A 113 1.36 9.24 6.93
C TRP A 113 2.74 9.32 6.26
N VAL A 114 2.82 9.78 5.01
CA VAL A 114 4.09 10.01 4.31
C VAL A 114 4.88 11.10 5.02
N ARG A 115 4.26 12.20 5.39
CA ARG A 115 4.91 13.26 6.18
C ARG A 115 5.36 12.74 7.54
N ALA A 116 4.50 12.02 8.25
CA ALA A 116 4.85 11.44 9.54
C ALA A 116 6.04 10.47 9.43
N MET A 117 6.14 9.71 8.32
CA MET A 117 7.28 8.85 8.04
C MET A 117 8.55 9.68 7.77
N ARG A 118 8.47 10.74 6.95
CA ARG A 118 9.61 11.62 6.64
C ARG A 118 10.17 12.30 7.87
N GLU A 119 9.30 12.71 8.79
CA GLU A 119 9.69 13.41 10.02
C GLU A 119 10.19 12.47 11.12
N GLY A 120 9.70 11.22 11.15
CA GLY A 120 9.89 10.32 12.27
C GLY A 120 10.73 9.07 12.01
N ASN A 121 10.94 8.64 10.76
CA ASN A 121 11.68 7.42 10.47
C ASN A 121 13.13 7.73 10.04
N PRO A 122 14.14 7.39 10.86
CA PRO A 122 15.54 7.74 10.57
C PRO A 122 16.17 6.89 9.45
N PHE A 123 15.47 5.86 8.95
CA PHE A 123 15.94 4.98 7.89
C PHE A 123 15.35 5.34 6.52
N LEU A 124 14.38 6.26 6.46
CA LEU A 124 13.83 6.74 5.20
C LEU A 124 14.80 7.73 4.54
N GLU A 125 15.29 7.39 3.35
CA GLU A 125 16.24 8.24 2.58
C GLU A 125 15.51 9.15 1.59
N GLU A 126 14.57 8.60 0.82
CA GLU A 126 13.82 9.33 -0.21
C GLU A 126 12.35 8.89 -0.26
N VAL A 127 11.54 9.75 -0.82
CA VAL A 127 10.15 9.45 -1.15
C VAL A 127 9.88 9.80 -2.60
N TRP A 128 9.33 8.85 -3.33
CA TRP A 128 8.82 9.03 -4.68
C TRP A 128 7.32 8.74 -4.70
N THR A 129 6.56 9.62 -5.34
CA THR A 129 5.11 9.50 -5.49
C THR A 129 4.76 9.40 -6.97
N LEU A 130 3.99 8.36 -7.31
CA LEU A 130 3.53 8.03 -8.66
C LEU A 130 2.00 8.06 -8.67
N GLY A 131 1.44 8.90 -9.51
CA GLY A 131 -0.02 8.89 -9.73
C GLY A 131 -0.69 10.24 -9.61
N PRO A 132 -0.48 11.04 -8.55
CA PRO A 132 -1.14 12.33 -8.44
C PRO A 132 -0.91 13.17 -9.70
N ASP A 133 -1.98 13.71 -10.26
CA ASP A 133 -1.93 14.48 -11.52
C ASP A 133 -1.24 13.75 -12.69
N ARG A 134 -1.19 12.41 -12.67
CA ARG A 134 -0.49 11.56 -13.64
C ARG A 134 1.02 11.78 -13.68
N ARG A 135 1.64 12.12 -12.55
CA ARG A 135 3.07 12.49 -12.48
C ARG A 135 3.88 11.59 -11.54
N ILE A 136 5.18 11.56 -11.78
CA ILE A 136 6.20 11.08 -10.85
C ILE A 136 6.82 12.30 -10.17
N ARG A 137 6.86 12.30 -8.86
CA ARG A 137 7.50 13.35 -8.07
C ARG A 137 8.38 12.74 -6.98
N ASN A 138 9.49 13.40 -6.68
CA ASN A 138 10.20 13.14 -5.44
C ASN A 138 9.86 14.22 -4.40
N ALA A 139 9.96 13.86 -3.13
CA ALA A 139 9.63 14.76 -2.04
C ALA A 139 10.56 15.98 -1.93
N ALA A 140 11.73 15.94 -2.55
CA ALA A 140 12.66 17.08 -2.63
C ALA A 140 12.23 18.11 -3.69
N GLY A 141 11.21 17.80 -4.52
CA GLY A 141 10.72 18.66 -5.59
C GLY A 141 11.70 18.85 -6.76
N THR A 142 12.74 18.02 -6.84
CA THR A 142 13.75 18.09 -7.92
C THR A 142 13.34 17.33 -9.18
N VAL A 143 12.35 16.43 -9.06
CA VAL A 143 11.77 15.66 -10.16
C VAL A 143 10.26 15.88 -10.18
N ASP A 144 9.74 16.23 -11.36
CA ASP A 144 8.31 16.30 -11.65
C ASP A 144 8.12 15.99 -13.14
N ARG A 145 7.69 14.77 -13.48
CA ARG A 145 7.58 14.24 -14.85
C ARG A 145 6.25 13.54 -15.07
N GLU A 146 5.84 13.42 -16.34
CA GLU A 146 4.74 12.52 -16.71
C GLU A 146 5.09 11.07 -16.33
N LEU A 147 4.14 10.38 -15.72
CA LEU A 147 4.38 9.05 -15.14
C LEU A 147 4.78 8.03 -16.22
N GLU A 148 4.09 8.02 -17.36
CA GLU A 148 4.34 7.04 -18.42
C GLU A 148 5.71 7.21 -19.10
N GLU A 149 6.22 8.44 -19.13
CA GLU A 149 7.54 8.74 -19.70
C GLU A 149 8.68 8.57 -18.70
N GLY A 150 8.38 8.70 -17.40
CA GLY A 150 9.38 8.79 -16.35
C GLY A 150 9.66 7.49 -15.61
N ILE A 151 8.88 6.42 -15.81
CA ILE A 151 8.99 5.20 -15.01
C ILE A 151 10.35 4.49 -15.16
N ASP A 152 10.90 4.44 -16.37
CA ASP A 152 12.19 3.79 -16.61
C ASP A 152 13.35 4.61 -16.02
N ASP A 153 13.23 5.93 -16.02
CA ASP A 153 14.18 6.83 -15.35
C ASP A 153 14.13 6.68 -13.82
N LEU A 154 12.92 6.51 -13.25
CA LEU A 154 12.75 6.21 -11.83
C LEU A 154 13.42 4.89 -11.48
N VAL A 155 13.12 3.82 -12.22
CA VAL A 155 13.74 2.50 -11.98
C VAL A 155 15.27 2.59 -12.08
N ALA A 156 15.79 3.38 -13.02
CA ALA A 156 17.24 3.60 -13.13
C ALA A 156 17.80 4.38 -11.92
N ALA A 157 17.06 5.36 -11.39
CA ALA A 157 17.45 6.11 -10.20
C ALA A 157 17.42 5.26 -8.92
N LEU A 158 16.53 4.26 -8.87
CA LEU A 158 16.38 3.35 -7.71
C LEU A 158 17.44 2.23 -7.68
N ARG A 159 18.31 2.13 -8.68
CA ARG A 159 19.36 1.09 -8.69
C ARG A 159 20.29 1.21 -7.49
N GLY A 160 20.39 0.12 -6.73
CA GLY A 160 21.19 0.08 -5.51
C GLY A 160 20.48 0.65 -4.27
N HIS A 161 19.26 1.14 -4.41
CA HIS A 161 18.40 1.51 -3.30
C HIS A 161 17.54 0.32 -2.87
N ARG A 162 17.29 0.23 -1.57
CA ARG A 162 16.30 -0.68 -1.00
C ARG A 162 14.95 0.02 -1.02
N VAL A 163 13.96 -0.59 -1.64
CA VAL A 163 12.68 0.04 -1.92
C VAL A 163 11.57 -0.55 -1.05
N TYR A 164 10.86 0.31 -0.33
CA TYR A 164 9.55 0.01 0.24
C TYR A 164 8.50 0.50 -0.75
N LEU A 165 7.75 -0.43 -1.33
CA LEU A 165 6.71 -0.13 -2.32
C LEU A 165 5.34 -0.14 -1.64
N SER A 166 4.63 0.99 -1.67
CA SER A 166 3.26 1.12 -1.16
C SER A 166 2.32 1.45 -2.30
N VAL A 167 1.23 0.71 -2.43
CA VAL A 167 0.28 0.81 -3.54
C VAL A 167 -1.12 1.03 -2.99
N ASP A 168 -1.72 2.19 -3.27
CA ASP A 168 -3.16 2.39 -3.12
C ASP A 168 -3.87 2.13 -4.46
N LYS A 169 -4.85 1.25 -4.45
CA LYS A 169 -5.63 0.90 -5.66
C LYS A 169 -6.51 2.05 -6.14
N ASP A 170 -6.62 3.14 -5.37
CA ASP A 170 -7.34 4.31 -5.84
C ASP A 170 -6.66 5.04 -7.00
N VAL A 171 -5.39 4.73 -7.30
CA VAL A 171 -4.73 5.14 -8.55
C VAL A 171 -5.45 4.59 -9.80
N LEU A 172 -6.17 3.49 -9.65
CA LEU A 172 -6.88 2.81 -10.73
C LEU A 172 -8.21 3.50 -11.07
N ARG A 173 -8.63 3.34 -12.32
CA ARG A 173 -9.97 3.73 -12.76
C ARG A 173 -11.03 2.79 -12.17
N GLN A 174 -12.27 3.26 -12.09
CA GLN A 174 -13.39 2.50 -11.52
C GLN A 174 -13.66 1.16 -12.21
N ALA A 175 -13.28 0.98 -13.46
CA ALA A 175 -13.46 -0.31 -14.14
C ALA A 175 -12.58 -1.43 -13.56
N ASP A 176 -11.45 -1.06 -12.93
CA ASP A 176 -10.42 -2.00 -12.49
C ASP A 176 -10.32 -2.09 -10.96
N ALA A 177 -10.83 -1.10 -10.20
CA ALA A 177 -10.96 -1.16 -8.74
C ALA A 177 -12.15 -0.34 -8.26
N ARG A 178 -12.61 -0.59 -7.05
CA ARG A 178 -13.58 0.21 -6.31
C ARG A 178 -12.99 0.58 -4.97
N THR A 179 -12.93 1.86 -4.65
CA THR A 179 -12.27 2.36 -3.45
C THR A 179 -13.15 3.34 -2.69
N ASP A 180 -12.85 3.56 -1.44
CA ASP A 180 -13.54 4.53 -0.58
C ASP A 180 -13.20 5.98 -0.94
N TRP A 181 -12.10 6.20 -1.65
CA TRP A 181 -11.54 7.51 -1.99
C TRP A 181 -11.70 7.85 -3.46
N SER A 182 -11.41 9.11 -3.80
CA SER A 182 -11.43 9.54 -5.21
C SER A 182 -10.39 8.77 -6.02
N GLN A 183 -10.82 8.24 -7.16
CA GLN A 183 -10.00 7.36 -7.97
C GLN A 183 -9.31 8.07 -9.12
N GLY A 184 -8.15 7.58 -9.46
CA GLY A 184 -7.39 7.93 -10.64
C GLY A 184 -8.00 7.36 -11.94
N THR A 185 -7.18 7.35 -12.97
CA THR A 185 -7.64 6.98 -14.33
C THR A 185 -6.84 5.85 -14.96
N TYR A 186 -5.88 5.28 -14.22
CA TYR A 186 -5.02 4.23 -14.77
C TYR A 186 -5.73 2.88 -14.83
N SER A 187 -5.40 2.10 -15.84
CA SER A 187 -5.86 0.71 -15.92
C SER A 187 -4.98 -0.20 -15.06
N LEU A 188 -5.54 -1.36 -14.69
CA LEU A 188 -4.77 -2.40 -14.00
C LEU A 188 -3.52 -2.79 -14.80
N ALA A 189 -3.64 -2.97 -16.12
CA ALA A 189 -2.49 -3.31 -16.97
C ALA A 189 -1.37 -2.25 -16.95
N GLN A 190 -1.68 -0.96 -16.77
CA GLN A 190 -0.66 0.09 -16.61
C GLN A 190 0.02 -0.05 -15.24
N LEU A 191 -0.76 -0.24 -14.18
CA LEU A 191 -0.21 -0.46 -12.84
C LEU A 191 0.69 -1.71 -12.81
N GLU A 192 0.23 -2.83 -13.37
CA GLU A 192 1.02 -4.05 -13.49
C GLU A 192 2.35 -3.80 -14.21
N GLY A 193 2.32 -3.08 -15.32
CA GLY A 193 3.55 -2.73 -16.07
C GLY A 193 4.54 -1.87 -15.27
N TRP A 194 4.08 -1.01 -14.36
CA TRP A 194 4.97 -0.26 -13.45
C TRP A 194 5.51 -1.15 -12.34
N LEU A 195 4.64 -1.95 -11.73
CA LEU A 195 5.04 -2.88 -10.67
C LEU A 195 6.08 -3.89 -11.18
N GLU A 196 5.89 -4.43 -12.38
CA GLU A 196 6.88 -5.31 -13.03
C GLU A 196 8.26 -4.65 -13.10
N ARG A 197 8.32 -3.44 -13.63
CA ARG A 197 9.60 -2.70 -13.75
C ARG A 197 10.24 -2.38 -12.41
N LEU A 198 9.44 -2.00 -11.41
CA LEU A 198 9.93 -1.71 -10.07
C LEU A 198 10.43 -2.97 -9.37
N LEU A 199 9.65 -4.08 -9.45
CA LEU A 199 10.01 -5.36 -8.84
C LEU A 199 11.26 -5.98 -9.49
N ASP A 200 11.39 -5.89 -10.82
CA ASP A 200 12.52 -6.45 -11.55
C ASP A 200 13.77 -5.55 -11.45
N GLY A 201 13.59 -4.25 -11.28
CA GLY A 201 14.68 -3.26 -11.33
C GLY A 201 15.23 -2.78 -10.00
N SER A 202 14.61 -3.15 -8.87
CA SER A 202 14.92 -2.62 -7.54
C SER A 202 15.04 -3.73 -6.48
N GLU A 203 15.79 -3.46 -5.41
CA GLU A 203 15.81 -4.34 -4.23
C GLU A 203 14.58 -4.04 -3.36
N ILE A 204 13.49 -4.79 -3.54
CA ILE A 204 12.26 -4.58 -2.80
C ILE A 204 12.37 -5.16 -1.39
N VAL A 205 12.28 -4.30 -0.37
CA VAL A 205 12.31 -4.73 1.04
C VAL A 205 10.93 -5.13 1.56
N ALA A 206 9.88 -4.48 1.08
CA ALA A 206 8.50 -4.85 1.31
C ALA A 206 7.57 -4.22 0.29
N VAL A 207 6.40 -4.84 0.09
CA VAL A 207 5.28 -4.31 -0.68
C VAL A 207 4.06 -4.30 0.22
N ASP A 208 3.34 -3.20 0.29
CA ASP A 208 1.98 -3.17 0.81
C ASP A 208 0.97 -2.68 -0.24
N LEU A 209 -0.28 -3.11 -0.07
CA LEU A 209 -1.39 -2.77 -0.93
C LEU A 209 -2.61 -2.42 -0.07
N CYS A 210 -3.31 -1.36 -0.44
CA CYS A 210 -4.58 -0.95 0.17
C CYS A 210 -5.58 -0.45 -0.88
N GLY A 211 -6.67 0.15 -0.43
CA GLY A 211 -7.66 0.79 -1.31
C GLY A 211 -8.85 -0.10 -1.62
N GLU A 212 -9.47 -0.70 -0.59
CA GLU A 212 -10.73 -1.41 -0.74
C GLU A 212 -11.94 -0.47 -0.58
N LEU A 213 -13.05 -0.79 -1.27
CA LEU A 213 -14.37 -0.28 -0.92
C LEU A 213 -15.00 -1.24 0.08
N THR A 214 -15.29 -0.75 1.29
CA THR A 214 -15.79 -1.60 2.35
C THR A 214 -17.31 -1.77 2.33
N LEU A 215 -17.82 -2.82 2.94
CA LEU A 215 -19.27 -3.04 3.07
C LEU A 215 -19.96 -1.91 3.83
N SER A 216 -19.30 -1.36 4.83
CA SER A 216 -19.81 -0.21 5.61
C SER A 216 -19.94 1.08 4.78
N LYS A 217 -19.18 1.19 3.70
CA LYS A 217 -19.23 2.29 2.71
C LYS A 217 -20.12 1.97 1.51
N GLY A 218 -20.80 0.81 1.52
CA GLY A 218 -21.80 0.46 0.55
C GLY A 218 -21.31 -0.40 -0.62
N ALA A 219 -20.21 -1.13 -0.45
CA ALA A 219 -19.73 -2.08 -1.46
C ALA A 219 -20.84 -3.06 -1.88
N THR A 220 -21.05 -3.18 -3.18
CA THR A 220 -21.97 -4.13 -3.79
C THR A 220 -21.26 -5.45 -4.12
N PRO A 221 -21.99 -6.55 -4.38
CA PRO A 221 -21.36 -7.79 -4.85
C PRO A 221 -20.53 -7.62 -6.13
N GLU A 222 -20.87 -6.67 -7.00
CA GLU A 222 -20.09 -6.36 -8.20
C GLU A 222 -18.79 -5.67 -7.84
N ASP A 223 -18.79 -4.74 -6.88
CA ASP A 223 -17.58 -4.05 -6.41
C ASP A 223 -16.60 -5.04 -5.76
N LEU A 224 -17.11 -5.92 -4.91
CA LEU A 224 -16.33 -7.01 -4.30
C LEU A 224 -15.71 -7.94 -5.35
N ARG A 225 -16.47 -8.27 -6.40
CA ARG A 225 -15.96 -9.09 -7.50
C ARG A 225 -14.83 -8.41 -8.27
N ILE A 226 -14.98 -7.11 -8.55
CA ILE A 226 -13.94 -6.32 -9.25
C ILE A 226 -12.67 -6.29 -8.39
N ASN A 227 -12.79 -5.89 -7.13
CA ASN A 227 -11.65 -5.80 -6.21
C ASN A 227 -10.99 -7.16 -5.99
N GLY A 228 -11.77 -8.21 -5.75
CA GLY A 228 -11.25 -9.56 -5.55
C GLY A 228 -10.48 -10.09 -6.77
N ASN A 229 -10.88 -9.73 -7.99
CA ASN A 229 -10.11 -10.07 -9.20
C ASN A 229 -8.80 -9.29 -9.26
N THR A 230 -8.83 -7.99 -9.07
CA THR A 230 -7.65 -7.11 -9.05
C THR A 230 -6.67 -7.54 -7.97
N ASN A 231 -7.14 -7.87 -6.77
CA ASN A 231 -6.29 -8.36 -5.68
C ASN A 231 -5.58 -9.67 -6.06
N LYS A 232 -6.26 -10.59 -6.73
CA LYS A 232 -5.68 -11.86 -7.18
C LYS A 232 -4.62 -11.65 -8.26
N GLU A 233 -4.87 -10.77 -9.24
CA GLU A 233 -3.92 -10.43 -10.30
C GLU A 233 -2.66 -9.76 -9.71
N LEU A 234 -2.81 -8.75 -8.86
CA LEU A 234 -1.68 -8.08 -8.20
C LEU A 234 -0.89 -9.03 -7.29
N GLN A 235 -1.58 -9.90 -6.55
CA GLN A 235 -0.90 -10.89 -5.69
C GLN A 235 -0.11 -11.91 -6.52
N ASP A 236 -0.67 -12.40 -7.62
CA ASP A 236 0.04 -13.32 -8.54
C ASP A 236 1.26 -12.65 -9.16
N LEU A 237 1.12 -11.42 -9.65
CA LEU A 237 2.21 -10.62 -10.20
C LEU A 237 3.37 -10.49 -9.20
N ILE A 238 3.05 -10.13 -7.95
CA ILE A 238 4.07 -9.96 -6.92
C ILE A 238 4.74 -11.30 -6.59
N LEU A 239 3.98 -12.38 -6.48
CA LEU A 239 4.53 -13.71 -6.18
C LEU A 239 5.46 -14.23 -7.29
N ASP A 240 5.10 -13.99 -8.55
CA ASP A 240 5.87 -14.46 -9.70
C ASP A 240 7.23 -13.75 -9.82
N ARG A 241 7.33 -12.53 -9.30
CA ARG A 241 8.56 -11.72 -9.31
C ARG A 241 9.30 -11.69 -7.98
N TRP A 242 8.73 -12.28 -6.96
CA TRP A 242 9.36 -12.31 -5.64
C TRP A 242 10.41 -13.41 -5.56
N THR A 243 11.65 -13.07 -5.78
CA THR A 243 12.81 -13.99 -5.72
C THR A 243 13.61 -13.87 -4.42
#